data_48a09208cf81391d6ae1eb9500573909
#
_entry.id   48a09208cf81391d6ae1eb9500573909
#
_cell.length_a   1.000
_cell.length_b   1.000
_cell.length_c   1.000
_cell.angle_alpha   90.00
_cell.angle_beta   90.00
_cell.angle_gamma   90.00
#
_symmetry.space_group_name_H-M   'P 1'
#
loop_
_entity.id
_entity.type
_entity.pdbx_description
1 polymer ?
#
loop_
_entity_poly.entity_id
_entity_poly.type
_entity_poly.pdbx_seq_one_letter_code
_entity_poly.pdbx_strand_id
1 'polypeptide(L)'
;MPNKHTTQDIATLFPNLLDIKDGTLRDKVVEVWNEALTTGCGGKGWTFDQIRAIPFTLLAGKIDLRFVEHLNSCCKQCIAITKVLKEVFGDRIPVNLDHLIAGSLLADVGKMLEFDKDSSGKVIKGFYGDMLRHPFSGVALCFKHGIPPEVMHIVATHSHEGDKVERTIESWIFHHADFIDFDIAKVLGKRAAL
;
A
#
# COMPACT_ATOMS: atom_id res chain seq x y z
N MET A 1 -23.28 -11.52 -6.08
CA MET A 1 -22.02 -11.02 -5.50
C MET A 1 -21.16 -10.57 -6.65
N PRO A 2 -20.46 -9.45 -6.59
CA PRO A 2 -19.51 -9.10 -7.65
C PRO A 2 -18.47 -10.22 -7.78
N ASN A 3 -18.06 -10.52 -9.02
CA ASN A 3 -17.05 -11.54 -9.27
C ASN A 3 -15.76 -11.15 -8.54
N LYS A 4 -15.20 -12.06 -7.73
CA LYS A 4 -13.90 -11.87 -7.12
C LYS A 4 -12.82 -11.80 -8.22
N HIS A 5 -11.93 -10.85 -8.11
CA HIS A 5 -10.76 -10.77 -8.99
C HIS A 5 -9.79 -11.90 -8.66
N THR A 6 -9.20 -12.46 -9.69
CA THR A 6 -8.17 -13.50 -9.58
C THR A 6 -6.82 -12.89 -9.21
N THR A 7 -5.86 -13.74 -8.84
CA THR A 7 -4.45 -13.33 -8.64
C THR A 7 -3.91 -12.60 -9.88
N GLN A 8 -4.24 -13.10 -11.08
CA GLN A 8 -3.78 -12.47 -12.33
C GLN A 8 -4.42 -11.10 -12.54
N ASP A 9 -5.70 -10.92 -12.18
CA ASP A 9 -6.37 -9.62 -12.28
C ASP A 9 -5.69 -8.59 -11.36
N ILE A 10 -5.46 -8.94 -10.08
CA ILE A 10 -4.78 -8.05 -9.12
C ILE A 10 -3.34 -7.77 -9.56
N ALA A 11 -2.64 -8.75 -10.17
CA ALA A 11 -1.29 -8.57 -10.69
C ALA A 11 -1.24 -7.56 -11.86
N THR A 12 -2.36 -7.26 -12.53
CA THR A 12 -2.40 -6.16 -13.52
C THR A 12 -2.24 -4.77 -12.89
N LEU A 13 -2.56 -4.64 -11.60
CA LEU A 13 -2.30 -3.44 -10.81
C LEU A 13 -0.92 -3.51 -10.14
N PHE A 14 -0.56 -4.67 -9.61
CA PHE A 14 0.61 -4.89 -8.76
C PHE A 14 1.42 -6.11 -9.24
N PRO A 15 2.25 -5.95 -10.28
CA PRO A 15 2.98 -7.10 -10.89
C PRO A 15 3.84 -7.87 -9.90
N ASN A 16 4.45 -7.19 -8.93
CA ASN A 16 5.29 -7.85 -7.92
C ASN A 16 4.50 -8.74 -6.93
N LEU A 17 3.16 -8.78 -7.00
CA LEU A 17 2.36 -9.80 -6.32
C LEU A 17 2.81 -11.23 -6.69
N LEU A 18 3.23 -11.43 -7.94
CA LEU A 18 3.69 -12.73 -8.44
C LEU A 18 5.08 -13.12 -7.93
N ASP A 19 5.83 -12.18 -7.34
CA ASP A 19 7.15 -12.43 -6.74
C ASP A 19 7.04 -13.02 -5.32
N ILE A 20 5.86 -12.95 -4.68
CA ILE A 20 5.60 -13.64 -3.42
C ILE A 20 5.62 -15.14 -3.67
N LYS A 21 6.60 -15.85 -3.09
CA LYS A 21 6.80 -17.29 -3.27
C LYS A 21 5.83 -18.14 -2.46
N ASP A 22 5.49 -17.68 -1.24
CA ASP A 22 4.45 -18.30 -0.43
C ASP A 22 3.08 -18.08 -1.09
N GLY A 23 2.57 -19.14 -1.74
CA GLY A 23 1.26 -19.11 -2.42
C GLY A 23 0.12 -18.80 -1.48
N THR A 24 0.16 -19.29 -0.23
CA THR A 24 -0.88 -19.01 0.77
C THR A 24 -0.90 -17.53 1.16
N LEU A 25 0.25 -16.92 1.38
CA LEU A 25 0.35 -15.50 1.66
C LEU A 25 -0.13 -14.66 0.45
N ARG A 26 0.30 -15.03 -0.75
CA ARG A 26 -0.12 -14.35 -1.98
C ARG A 26 -1.64 -14.37 -2.16
N ASP A 27 -2.28 -15.52 -1.93
CA ASP A 27 -3.74 -15.65 -2.05
C ASP A 27 -4.47 -14.79 -1.01
N LYS A 28 -3.95 -14.72 0.22
CA LYS A 28 -4.48 -13.83 1.25
C LYS A 28 -4.35 -12.34 0.87
N VAL A 29 -3.24 -11.93 0.26
CA VAL A 29 -3.07 -10.56 -0.26
C VAL A 29 -4.14 -10.25 -1.31
N VAL A 30 -4.43 -11.19 -2.21
CA VAL A 30 -5.50 -11.06 -3.20
C VAL A 30 -6.86 -10.91 -2.53
N GLU A 31 -7.14 -11.67 -1.48
CA GLU A 31 -8.41 -11.57 -0.75
C GLU A 31 -8.58 -10.22 -0.04
N VAL A 32 -7.51 -9.69 0.57
CA VAL A 32 -7.51 -8.35 1.16
C VAL A 32 -7.85 -7.29 0.11
N TRP A 33 -7.20 -7.35 -1.06
CA TRP A 33 -7.50 -6.43 -2.16
C TRP A 33 -8.94 -6.57 -2.68
N ASN A 34 -9.45 -7.79 -2.85
CA ASN A 34 -10.82 -8.01 -3.27
C ASN A 34 -11.83 -7.38 -2.31
N GLU A 35 -11.61 -7.52 -1.00
CA GLU A 35 -12.49 -6.88 -0.02
C GLU A 35 -12.37 -5.35 -0.05
N ALA A 36 -11.15 -4.82 -0.05
CA ALA A 36 -10.91 -3.38 -0.10
C ALA A 36 -11.56 -2.73 -1.34
N LEU A 37 -11.46 -3.41 -2.50
CA LEU A 37 -12.08 -2.99 -3.75
C LEU A 37 -13.61 -3.00 -3.69
N THR A 38 -14.18 -4.00 -3.03
CA THR A 38 -15.64 -4.19 -2.97
C THR A 38 -16.27 -3.26 -1.93
N THR A 39 -15.62 -3.06 -0.78
CA THR A 39 -16.19 -2.33 0.36
C THR A 39 -15.77 -0.86 0.41
N GLY A 40 -14.77 -0.46 -0.35
CA GLY A 40 -14.28 0.92 -0.41
C GLY A 40 -15.23 1.91 -1.07
N CYS A 41 -14.81 3.15 -1.23
CA CYS A 41 -15.59 4.23 -1.84
C CYS A 41 -16.97 4.39 -1.19
N GLY A 42 -17.02 4.47 0.14
CA GLY A 42 -18.28 4.58 0.87
C GLY A 42 -19.24 3.40 0.65
N GLY A 43 -18.69 2.20 0.40
CA GLY A 43 -19.48 0.99 0.12
C GLY A 43 -19.89 0.79 -1.35
N LYS A 44 -19.50 1.70 -2.25
CA LYS A 44 -19.82 1.62 -3.69
C LYS A 44 -18.84 0.76 -4.48
N GLY A 45 -17.68 0.48 -3.87
CA GLY A 45 -16.57 -0.22 -4.50
C GLY A 45 -15.74 0.64 -5.45
N TRP A 46 -14.57 0.10 -5.83
CA TRP A 46 -13.62 0.71 -6.76
C TRP A 46 -13.44 -0.20 -7.97
N THR A 47 -13.50 0.36 -9.17
CA THR A 47 -13.03 -0.34 -10.39
C THR A 47 -11.53 -0.15 -10.57
N PHE A 48 -10.88 -1.02 -11.36
CA PHE A 48 -9.45 -0.91 -11.66
C PHE A 48 -9.08 0.42 -12.30
N ASP A 49 -9.91 0.93 -13.24
CA ASP A 49 -9.66 2.23 -13.87
C ASP A 49 -9.75 3.38 -12.87
N GLN A 50 -10.70 3.29 -11.94
CA GLN A 50 -10.80 4.27 -10.86
C GLN A 50 -9.58 4.25 -9.95
N ILE A 51 -9.09 3.06 -9.57
CA ILE A 51 -7.89 2.94 -8.73
C ILE A 51 -6.66 3.49 -9.43
N ARG A 52 -6.47 3.20 -10.72
CA ARG A 52 -5.39 3.78 -11.52
C ARG A 52 -5.43 5.29 -11.60
N ALA A 53 -6.62 5.89 -11.49
CA ALA A 53 -6.83 7.34 -11.52
C ALA A 53 -6.69 8.00 -10.15
N ILE A 54 -6.68 7.25 -9.03
CA ILE A 54 -6.50 7.83 -7.68
C ILE A 54 -5.16 8.55 -7.61
N PRO A 55 -5.11 9.81 -7.13
CA PRO A 55 -3.84 10.50 -6.90
C PRO A 55 -3.05 9.77 -5.81
N PHE A 56 -1.74 9.82 -5.89
CA PHE A 56 -0.84 9.24 -4.90
C PHE A 56 -1.19 9.70 -3.47
N THR A 57 -1.39 10.99 -3.30
CA THR A 57 -1.77 11.61 -2.03
C THR A 57 -2.68 12.80 -2.25
N LEU A 58 -3.57 13.07 -1.30
CA LEU A 58 -4.38 14.30 -1.28
C LEU A 58 -3.62 15.47 -0.64
N LEU A 59 -2.40 15.27 -0.12
CA LEU A 59 -1.64 16.25 0.66
C LEU A 59 -0.59 17.02 -0.15
N ALA A 60 -0.20 16.56 -1.33
CA ALA A 60 0.90 17.15 -2.11
C ALA A 60 0.44 18.14 -3.21
N GLY A 61 -0.82 18.56 -3.20
CA GLY A 61 -1.35 19.47 -4.24
C GLY A 61 -1.56 18.78 -5.60
N LYS A 62 -1.43 19.54 -6.69
CA LYS A 62 -1.60 19.00 -8.05
C LYS A 62 -0.29 18.39 -8.53
N ILE A 63 -0.13 17.09 -8.36
CA ILE A 63 0.97 16.30 -8.90
C ILE A 63 0.43 15.19 -9.78
N ASP A 64 1.16 14.81 -10.82
CA ASP A 64 0.79 13.70 -11.71
C ASP A 64 1.51 12.40 -11.29
N LEU A 65 1.29 12.00 -10.04
CA LEU A 65 1.68 10.71 -9.50
C LEU A 65 0.44 9.99 -9.00
N ARG A 66 0.35 8.70 -9.28
CA ARG A 66 -0.84 7.89 -9.01
C ARG A 66 -0.58 6.90 -7.88
N PHE A 67 -1.66 6.54 -7.21
CA PHE A 67 -1.66 5.60 -6.10
C PHE A 67 -1.03 4.23 -6.46
N VAL A 68 -1.44 3.66 -7.60
CA VAL A 68 -0.90 2.37 -8.07
C VAL A 68 0.58 2.47 -8.43
N GLU A 69 1.01 3.60 -9.01
CA GLU A 69 2.43 3.85 -9.32
C GLU A 69 3.27 3.92 -8.05
N HIS A 70 2.77 4.60 -7.03
CA HIS A 70 3.43 4.70 -5.73
C HIS A 70 3.62 3.32 -5.08
N LEU A 71 2.56 2.50 -4.97
CA LEU A 71 2.71 1.16 -4.40
C LEU A 71 3.73 0.30 -5.17
N ASN A 72 3.68 0.37 -6.50
CA ASN A 72 4.66 -0.35 -7.34
C ASN A 72 6.08 0.21 -7.17
N SER A 73 6.24 1.52 -7.02
CA SER A 73 7.53 2.17 -6.75
C SER A 73 8.10 1.69 -5.43
N CYS A 74 7.34 1.79 -4.34
CA CYS A 74 7.77 1.35 -3.02
C CYS A 74 8.15 -0.13 -3.00
N CYS A 75 7.34 -1.00 -3.60
CA CYS A 75 7.64 -2.43 -3.66
C CYS A 75 8.96 -2.70 -4.41
N LYS A 76 9.19 -2.07 -5.56
CA LYS A 76 10.43 -2.20 -6.32
C LYS A 76 11.64 -1.65 -5.56
N GLN A 77 11.49 -0.52 -4.88
CA GLN A 77 12.53 0.04 -4.01
C GLN A 77 12.89 -0.94 -2.88
N CYS A 78 11.88 -1.52 -2.22
CA CYS A 78 12.09 -2.53 -1.17
C CYS A 78 12.89 -3.74 -1.67
N ILE A 79 12.55 -4.26 -2.85
CA ILE A 79 13.28 -5.37 -3.48
C ILE A 79 14.74 -4.96 -3.78
N ALA A 80 14.95 -3.77 -4.33
CA ALA A 80 16.28 -3.27 -4.66
C ALA A 80 17.13 -3.04 -3.40
N ILE A 81 16.57 -2.43 -2.36
CA ILE A 81 17.23 -2.23 -1.07
C ILE A 81 17.63 -3.58 -0.46
N THR A 82 16.72 -4.55 -0.43
CA THR A 82 16.99 -5.89 0.09
C THR A 82 18.14 -6.56 -0.66
N LYS A 83 18.17 -6.41 -2.00
CA LYS A 83 19.27 -6.95 -2.81
C LYS A 83 20.62 -6.35 -2.41
N VAL A 84 20.68 -5.04 -2.25
CA VAL A 84 21.91 -4.34 -1.83
C VAL A 84 22.33 -4.74 -0.42
N LEU A 85 21.40 -4.81 0.53
CA LEU A 85 21.69 -5.24 1.89
C LEU A 85 22.24 -6.68 1.93
N LYS A 86 21.67 -7.58 1.14
CA LYS A 86 22.15 -8.95 1.03
C LYS A 86 23.53 -9.05 0.38
N GLU A 87 23.78 -8.25 -0.65
CA GLU A 87 25.08 -8.21 -1.34
C GLU A 87 26.20 -7.71 -0.41
N VAL A 88 25.95 -6.67 0.38
CA VAL A 88 26.96 -6.03 1.23
C VAL A 88 27.12 -6.76 2.57
N PHE A 89 26.02 -7.16 3.19
CA PHE A 89 26.00 -7.66 4.58
C PHE A 89 25.74 -9.17 4.68
N GLY A 90 25.33 -9.82 3.58
CA GLY A 90 24.99 -11.25 3.57
C GLY A 90 23.81 -11.57 4.50
N ASP A 91 23.87 -12.73 5.14
CA ASP A 91 22.80 -13.19 6.04
C ASP A 91 22.81 -12.52 7.43
N ARG A 92 23.72 -11.56 7.66
CA ARG A 92 23.75 -10.77 8.91
C ARG A 92 22.52 -9.84 9.04
N ILE A 93 21.89 -9.49 7.91
CA ILE A 93 20.63 -8.75 7.89
C ILE A 93 19.56 -9.66 7.25
N PRO A 94 18.86 -10.45 8.08
CA PRO A 94 17.83 -11.35 7.58
C PRO A 94 16.58 -10.54 7.20
N VAL A 95 16.18 -10.60 5.93
CA VAL A 95 14.94 -9.97 5.42
C VAL A 95 14.05 -11.07 4.86
N ASN A 96 12.82 -11.15 5.34
CA ASN A 96 11.79 -11.97 4.71
C ASN A 96 11.19 -11.20 3.52
N LEU A 97 11.64 -11.55 2.31
CA LEU A 97 11.24 -10.84 1.10
C LEU A 97 9.76 -11.01 0.78
N ASP A 98 9.16 -12.17 1.07
CA ASP A 98 7.72 -12.39 0.85
C ASP A 98 6.88 -11.50 1.78
N HIS A 99 7.26 -11.37 3.05
CA HIS A 99 6.60 -10.46 4.00
C HIS A 99 6.79 -9.00 3.59
N LEU A 100 7.98 -8.62 3.13
CA LEU A 100 8.25 -7.25 2.68
C LEU A 100 7.44 -6.89 1.43
N ILE A 101 7.36 -7.78 0.43
CA ILE A 101 6.53 -7.56 -0.76
C ILE A 101 5.06 -7.47 -0.38
N ALA A 102 4.54 -8.42 0.41
CA ALA A 102 3.15 -8.41 0.86
C ALA A 102 2.83 -7.14 1.66
N GLY A 103 3.71 -6.75 2.59
CA GLY A 103 3.58 -5.51 3.36
C GLY A 103 3.58 -4.27 2.48
N SER A 104 4.47 -4.20 1.49
CA SER A 104 4.54 -3.09 0.54
C SER A 104 3.26 -2.94 -0.29
N LEU A 105 2.66 -4.06 -0.70
CA LEU A 105 1.42 -4.05 -1.47
C LEU A 105 0.18 -3.77 -0.60
N LEU A 106 0.25 -3.99 0.70
CA LEU A 106 -0.87 -3.83 1.63
C LEU A 106 -0.79 -2.57 2.50
N ALA A 107 0.36 -1.89 2.59
CA ALA A 107 0.57 -0.76 3.49
C ALA A 107 -0.53 0.30 3.34
N ASP A 108 -0.89 0.60 2.13
CA ASP A 108 -1.87 1.62 1.78
C ASP A 108 -3.26 1.07 1.42
N VAL A 109 -3.52 -0.22 1.58
CA VAL A 109 -4.80 -0.83 1.20
C VAL A 109 -5.99 -0.18 1.91
N GLY A 110 -5.80 0.30 3.12
CA GLY A 110 -6.81 1.03 3.89
C GLY A 110 -7.27 2.35 3.25
N LYS A 111 -6.49 2.92 2.32
CA LYS A 111 -6.91 4.10 1.54
C LYS A 111 -8.15 3.82 0.68
N MET A 112 -8.39 2.56 0.33
CA MET A 112 -9.63 2.19 -0.38
C MET A 112 -10.88 2.46 0.46
N LEU A 113 -10.77 2.38 1.79
CA LEU A 113 -11.83 2.73 2.74
C LEU A 113 -11.78 4.21 3.13
N GLU A 114 -10.58 4.79 3.20
CA GLU A 114 -10.35 6.21 3.56
C GLU A 114 -10.90 7.14 2.49
N PHE A 115 -10.81 6.77 1.22
CA PHE A 115 -11.22 7.61 0.10
C PHE A 115 -12.68 7.35 -0.34
N ASP A 116 -13.32 8.43 -0.82
CA ASP A 116 -14.62 8.42 -1.48
C ASP A 116 -14.58 9.33 -2.72
N LYS A 117 -15.68 9.47 -3.40
CA LYS A 117 -15.87 10.39 -4.53
C LYS A 117 -16.98 11.38 -4.23
N ASP A 118 -16.74 12.64 -4.54
CA ASP A 118 -17.78 13.66 -4.53
C ASP A 118 -18.76 13.50 -5.72
N SER A 119 -19.74 14.37 -5.81
CA SER A 119 -20.75 14.37 -6.90
C SER A 119 -20.16 14.59 -8.29
N SER A 120 -18.95 15.15 -8.40
CA SER A 120 -18.22 15.34 -9.66
C SER A 120 -17.34 14.13 -10.03
N GLY A 121 -17.24 13.13 -9.16
CA GLY A 121 -16.36 11.97 -9.31
C GLY A 121 -14.92 12.21 -8.87
N LYS A 122 -14.61 13.36 -8.31
CA LYS A 122 -13.28 13.67 -7.75
C LYS A 122 -13.06 12.87 -6.46
N VAL A 123 -11.86 12.31 -6.33
CA VAL A 123 -11.45 11.60 -5.10
C VAL A 123 -11.29 12.60 -3.95
N ILE A 124 -11.94 12.30 -2.85
CA ILE A 124 -11.92 13.07 -1.61
C ILE A 124 -11.65 12.14 -0.43
N LYS A 125 -11.30 12.70 0.71
CA LYS A 125 -11.32 11.97 1.97
C LYS A 125 -12.78 11.74 2.37
N GLY A 126 -13.17 10.49 2.55
CA GLY A 126 -14.51 10.09 2.95
C GLY A 126 -14.70 10.09 4.46
N PHE A 127 -15.97 9.89 4.91
CA PHE A 127 -16.31 9.80 6.33
C PHE A 127 -15.46 8.77 7.09
N TYR A 128 -15.19 7.62 6.47
CA TYR A 128 -14.37 6.58 7.09
C TYR A 128 -12.95 7.09 7.36
N GLY A 129 -12.39 7.86 6.41
CA GLY A 129 -11.08 8.46 6.55
C GLY A 129 -11.01 9.57 7.62
N ASP A 130 -12.13 10.24 7.90
CA ASP A 130 -12.20 11.23 8.98
C ASP A 130 -12.17 10.57 10.37
N MET A 131 -12.69 9.35 10.48
CA MET A 131 -12.75 8.61 11.75
C MET A 131 -11.53 7.72 11.96
N LEU A 132 -10.98 7.13 10.90
CA LEU A 132 -9.97 6.08 11.00
C LEU A 132 -8.94 6.19 9.88
N ARG A 133 -7.69 6.40 10.24
CA ARG A 133 -6.57 6.46 9.30
C ARG A 133 -6.32 5.10 8.63
N HIS A 134 -5.84 5.15 7.35
CA HIS A 134 -5.61 3.94 6.54
C HIS A 134 -4.69 2.88 7.16
N PRO A 135 -3.67 3.17 8.01
CA PRO A 135 -2.93 2.10 8.65
C PRO A 135 -3.81 1.22 9.54
N PHE A 136 -4.74 1.82 10.28
CA PHE A 136 -5.65 1.06 11.16
C PHE A 136 -6.67 0.24 10.37
N SER A 137 -7.33 0.85 9.38
CA SER A 137 -8.28 0.14 8.51
C SER A 137 -7.59 -0.92 7.66
N GLY A 138 -6.35 -0.67 7.21
CA GLY A 138 -5.52 -1.65 6.53
C GLY A 138 -5.20 -2.87 7.39
N VAL A 139 -4.79 -2.67 8.64
CA VAL A 139 -4.58 -3.78 9.59
C VAL A 139 -5.87 -4.56 9.84
N ALA A 140 -7.02 -3.89 9.96
CA ALA A 140 -8.30 -4.57 10.15
C ALA A 140 -8.65 -5.49 8.97
N LEU A 141 -8.46 -5.03 7.73
CA LEU A 141 -8.60 -5.84 6.52
C LEU A 141 -7.63 -7.03 6.53
N CYS A 142 -6.35 -6.78 6.83
CA CYS A 142 -5.32 -7.81 6.89
C CYS A 142 -5.65 -8.88 7.94
N PHE A 143 -6.06 -8.48 9.15
CA PHE A 143 -6.42 -9.38 10.23
C PHE A 143 -7.58 -10.29 9.85
N LYS A 144 -8.61 -9.74 9.22
CA LYS A 144 -9.79 -10.49 8.76
C LYS A 144 -9.45 -11.62 7.79
N HIS A 145 -8.43 -11.42 6.95
CA HIS A 145 -7.97 -12.41 5.98
C HIS A 145 -6.77 -13.24 6.46
N GLY A 146 -6.43 -13.16 7.75
CA GLY A 146 -5.37 -13.96 8.35
C GLY A 146 -3.97 -13.67 7.79
N ILE A 147 -3.69 -12.43 7.40
CA ILE A 147 -2.35 -11.95 7.07
C ILE A 147 -1.44 -12.12 8.28
N PRO A 148 -0.17 -12.58 8.14
CA PRO A 148 0.76 -12.75 9.25
C PRO A 148 1.01 -11.44 10.02
N PRO A 149 1.21 -11.51 11.36
CA PRO A 149 1.48 -10.34 12.20
C PRO A 149 2.66 -9.49 11.72
N GLU A 150 3.70 -10.11 11.17
CA GLU A 150 4.90 -9.45 10.64
C GLU A 150 4.56 -8.55 9.44
N VAL A 151 3.66 -8.98 8.57
CA VAL A 151 3.16 -8.18 7.45
C VAL A 151 2.22 -7.08 7.95
N MET A 152 1.32 -7.42 8.88
CA MET A 152 0.44 -6.42 9.51
C MET A 152 1.24 -5.33 10.24
N HIS A 153 2.41 -5.69 10.82
CA HIS A 153 3.30 -4.72 11.46
C HIS A 153 3.81 -3.68 10.46
N ILE A 154 4.16 -4.08 9.23
CA ILE A 154 4.55 -3.14 8.18
C ILE A 154 3.37 -2.19 7.88
N VAL A 155 2.16 -2.72 7.70
CA VAL A 155 0.95 -1.93 7.45
C VAL A 155 0.66 -0.95 8.58
N ALA A 156 0.80 -1.39 9.84
CA ALA A 156 0.53 -0.57 11.02
C ALA A 156 1.52 0.56 11.24
N THR A 157 2.80 0.35 10.87
CA THR A 157 3.91 1.19 11.31
C THR A 157 4.60 1.94 10.18
N HIS A 158 4.14 1.81 8.93
CA HIS A 158 4.82 2.44 7.79
C HIS A 158 4.80 3.98 7.85
N SER A 159 3.71 4.57 8.33
CA SER A 159 3.51 6.02 8.40
C SER A 159 3.81 6.55 9.82
N HIS A 160 3.37 7.76 10.12
CA HIS A 160 3.58 8.43 11.43
C HIS A 160 3.03 7.66 12.63
N GLU A 161 2.06 6.79 12.42
CA GLU A 161 1.52 5.91 13.45
C GLU A 161 2.60 4.99 14.04
N GLY A 162 3.63 4.68 13.26
CA GLY A 162 4.78 3.87 13.69
C GLY A 162 5.92 4.63 14.36
N ASP A 163 5.85 5.97 14.49
CA ASP A 163 6.99 6.76 15.01
C ASP A 163 7.30 6.51 16.51
N LYS A 164 6.37 5.90 17.23
CA LYS A 164 6.52 5.54 18.65
C LYS A 164 6.62 4.02 18.87
N VAL A 165 6.79 3.26 17.80
CA VAL A 165 6.85 1.79 17.83
C VAL A 165 8.20 1.36 17.27
N GLU A 166 8.80 0.32 17.84
CA GLU A 166 10.00 -0.29 17.27
C GLU A 166 9.61 -1.02 15.98
N ARG A 167 10.17 -0.58 14.85
CA ARG A 167 9.91 -1.18 13.53
C ARG A 167 10.81 -2.41 13.33
N THR A 168 10.27 -3.46 12.70
CA THR A 168 11.08 -4.58 12.18
C THR A 168 11.97 -4.12 11.02
N ILE A 169 12.90 -4.96 10.60
CA ILE A 169 13.79 -4.67 9.46
C ILE A 169 12.97 -4.39 8.20
N GLU A 170 11.97 -5.21 7.91
CA GLU A 170 11.07 -5.03 6.78
C GLU A 170 10.29 -3.73 6.87
N SER A 171 9.77 -3.40 8.07
CA SER A 171 9.06 -2.15 8.28
C SER A 171 9.96 -0.92 8.11
N TRP A 172 11.23 -0.98 8.53
CA TRP A 172 12.20 0.08 8.27
C TRP A 172 12.49 0.26 6.77
N ILE A 173 12.68 -0.84 6.05
CA ILE A 173 12.92 -0.79 4.60
C ILE A 173 11.73 -0.15 3.90
N PHE A 174 10.51 -0.59 4.22
CA PHE A 174 9.31 -0.04 3.59
C PHE A 174 9.09 1.42 3.97
N HIS A 175 9.21 1.79 5.24
CA HIS A 175 9.05 3.15 5.72
C HIS A 175 9.92 4.14 4.93
N HIS A 176 11.21 3.82 4.71
CA HIS A 176 12.10 4.69 3.95
C HIS A 176 11.74 4.72 2.47
N ALA A 177 11.32 3.61 1.86
CA ALA A 177 10.86 3.59 0.48
C ALA A 177 9.61 4.47 0.27
N ASP A 178 8.64 4.37 1.18
CA ASP A 178 7.42 5.18 1.18
C ASP A 178 7.73 6.68 1.31
N PHE A 179 8.59 7.04 2.25
CA PHE A 179 8.95 8.44 2.49
C PHE A 179 9.82 9.05 1.37
N ILE A 180 10.62 8.26 0.64
CA ILE A 180 11.30 8.74 -0.57
C ILE A 180 10.26 9.26 -1.57
N ASP A 181 9.26 8.47 -1.90
CA ASP A 181 8.21 8.88 -2.85
C ASP A 181 7.41 10.07 -2.32
N PHE A 182 7.04 10.06 -1.03
CA PHE A 182 6.24 11.12 -0.41
C PHE A 182 6.97 12.46 -0.35
N ASP A 183 8.25 12.46 0.01
CA ASP A 183 9.06 13.69 0.08
C ASP A 183 9.33 14.26 -1.31
N ILE A 184 9.57 13.41 -2.31
CA ILE A 184 9.65 13.83 -3.72
C ILE A 184 8.32 14.46 -4.16
N ALA A 185 7.18 13.83 -3.85
CA ALA A 185 5.86 14.35 -4.18
C ALA A 185 5.61 15.73 -3.56
N LYS A 186 6.01 15.95 -2.30
CA LYS A 186 5.92 17.27 -1.65
C LYS A 186 6.76 18.34 -2.37
N VAL A 187 7.95 17.98 -2.80
CA VAL A 187 8.82 18.91 -3.57
C VAL A 187 8.18 19.27 -4.90
N LEU A 188 7.63 18.28 -5.62
CA LEU A 188 6.95 18.50 -6.89
C LEU A 188 5.68 19.35 -6.72
N GLY A 189 4.88 19.08 -5.68
CA GLY A 189 3.68 19.85 -5.38
C GLY A 189 3.95 21.32 -5.06
N LYS A 190 5.03 21.61 -4.31
CA LYS A 190 5.47 23.00 -4.07
C LYS A 190 5.90 23.71 -5.34
N ARG A 191 6.61 23.03 -6.25
CA ARG A 191 7.03 23.61 -7.54
C ARG A 191 5.87 23.90 -8.48
N ALA A 192 4.83 23.06 -8.45
CA ALA A 192 3.64 23.26 -9.28
C ALA A 192 2.72 24.40 -8.78
N ALA A 193 2.95 24.92 -7.58
CA ALA A 193 2.22 26.04 -6.99
C ALA A 193 2.91 27.41 -7.22
N LEU A 194 4.11 27.42 -7.79
CA LEU A 194 4.87 28.64 -8.20
C LEU A 194 4.62 28.96 -9.66
#